data_5667dce24017f3f730ac823ed3ab3c43
#
_entry.id   5667dce24017f3f730ac823ed3ab3c43
#
_cell.length_a   1.000
_cell.length_b   1.000
_cell.length_c   1.000
_cell.angle_alpha   90.00
_cell.angle_beta   90.00
_cell.angle_gamma   90.00
#
_symmetry.space_group_name_H-M   'P 1'
#
loop_
_entity.id
_entity.type
_entity.pdbx_description
1 polymer ?
#
loop_
_entity_poly.entity_id
_entity_poly.type
_entity_poly.pdbx_seq_one_letter_code
_entity_poly.pdbx_strand_id
1 'polypeptide(L)'
;MLDIPREDFVPDALRDLAYVGEHLDIGGGRVLLDARVFAKMLDALDLQTSDLVLDVGTALGYSAAVIGRMTEAVVAIEEVPEMAAEAEAQLALQQADNVAVIEAPLALGAPQQGPYDAIVIEGGVEQVPQAILDQVKEGGRIAAVFMQGKLGAVRIGHKSGGHLAWRFAFNAAAPVLPGFAAAPAFVF
;
A
#
# COMPACT_ATOMS: atom_id res chain seq x y z
N MET A 1 10.09 -3.11 -10.98
CA MET A 1 8.90 -2.55 -11.66
C MET A 1 8.86 -2.90 -13.15
N LEU A 2 9.95 -2.81 -13.90
CA LEU A 2 9.92 -3.15 -15.32
C LEU A 2 9.68 -4.64 -15.60
N ASP A 3 10.01 -5.51 -14.66
CA ASP A 3 9.83 -6.97 -14.79
C ASP A 3 8.42 -7.46 -14.43
N ILE A 4 7.57 -6.57 -13.90
CA ILE A 4 6.19 -6.86 -13.54
C ILE A 4 5.28 -6.10 -14.50
N PRO A 5 4.57 -6.80 -15.40
CA PRO A 5 3.69 -6.18 -16.38
C PRO A 5 2.46 -5.58 -15.68
N ARG A 6 2.42 -4.25 -15.61
CA ARG A 6 1.40 -3.51 -14.88
C ARG A 6 0.00 -3.72 -15.47
N GLU A 7 -0.09 -3.96 -16.78
CA GLU A 7 -1.32 -4.24 -17.50
C GLU A 7 -2.01 -5.55 -17.13
N ASP A 8 -1.30 -6.46 -16.45
CA ASP A 8 -1.89 -7.71 -15.96
C ASP A 8 -2.65 -7.52 -14.64
N PHE A 9 -2.46 -6.35 -13.98
CA PHE A 9 -3.06 -6.02 -12.69
C PHE A 9 -4.13 -4.91 -12.80
N VAL A 10 -4.77 -4.82 -13.95
CA VAL A 10 -5.90 -3.91 -14.19
C VAL A 10 -7.01 -4.67 -14.91
N PRO A 11 -8.27 -4.24 -14.78
CA PRO A 11 -9.36 -4.77 -15.62
C PRO A 11 -9.03 -4.69 -17.12
N ASP A 12 -9.45 -5.66 -17.91
CA ASP A 12 -9.15 -5.74 -19.35
C ASP A 12 -9.42 -4.44 -20.12
N ALA A 13 -10.48 -3.73 -19.76
CA ALA A 13 -10.84 -2.46 -20.36
C ALA A 13 -9.81 -1.32 -20.10
N LEU A 14 -8.94 -1.49 -19.14
CA LEU A 14 -7.93 -0.51 -18.74
C LEU A 14 -6.49 -0.89 -19.12
N ARG A 15 -6.28 -2.05 -19.76
CA ARG A 15 -4.93 -2.55 -20.09
C ARG A 15 -4.10 -1.54 -20.89
N ASP A 16 -4.69 -0.90 -21.90
CA ASP A 16 -4.02 0.11 -22.71
C ASP A 16 -3.68 1.39 -21.94
N LEU A 17 -4.32 1.61 -20.79
CA LEU A 17 -4.12 2.75 -19.92
C LEU A 17 -3.17 2.47 -18.74
N ALA A 18 -2.70 1.23 -18.59
CA ALA A 18 -1.90 0.83 -17.43
C ALA A 18 -0.64 1.69 -17.19
N TYR A 19 -0.11 2.30 -18.24
CA TYR A 19 1.12 3.11 -18.20
C TYR A 19 0.90 4.61 -18.37
N VAL A 20 -0.36 5.09 -18.32
CA VAL A 20 -0.62 6.53 -18.25
C VAL A 20 -0.10 7.07 -16.91
N GLY A 21 0.40 8.31 -16.91
CA GLY A 21 0.96 8.94 -15.71
C GLY A 21 -0.11 9.47 -14.74
N GLU A 22 -1.14 8.67 -14.47
CA GLU A 22 -2.26 8.98 -13.58
C GLU A 22 -2.65 7.75 -12.76
N HIS A 23 -3.40 7.96 -11.69
CA HIS A 23 -4.05 6.87 -10.98
C HIS A 23 -5.15 6.27 -11.83
N LEU A 24 -5.23 4.94 -11.88
CA LEU A 24 -6.32 4.25 -12.56
C LEU A 24 -7.37 3.82 -11.54
N ASP A 25 -8.61 4.24 -11.75
CA ASP A 25 -9.75 3.70 -10.99
C ASP A 25 -10.02 2.27 -11.48
N ILE A 26 -9.81 1.31 -10.61
CA ILE A 26 -9.98 -0.12 -10.89
C ILE A 26 -11.27 -0.68 -10.26
N GLY A 27 -12.13 0.20 -9.76
CA GLY A 27 -13.39 -0.17 -9.11
C GLY A 27 -13.24 -0.44 -7.61
N GLY A 28 -14.37 -0.71 -6.94
CA GLY A 28 -14.36 -1.04 -5.50
C GLY A 28 -13.81 0.06 -4.58
N GLY A 29 -13.71 1.30 -5.06
CA GLY A 29 -13.06 2.39 -4.31
C GLY A 29 -11.53 2.28 -4.27
N ARG A 30 -10.94 1.43 -5.10
CA ARG A 30 -9.50 1.24 -5.24
C ARG A 30 -8.96 1.93 -6.48
N VAL A 31 -7.74 2.37 -6.38
CA VAL A 31 -6.98 2.87 -7.52
C VAL A 31 -5.66 2.11 -7.62
N LEU A 32 -5.22 1.87 -8.83
CA LEU A 32 -3.83 1.55 -9.06
C LEU A 32 -3.07 2.88 -9.07
N LEU A 33 -2.18 3.11 -8.11
CA LEU A 33 -1.43 4.37 -7.98
C LEU A 33 -0.61 4.66 -9.25
N ASP A 34 -0.47 5.94 -9.61
CA ASP A 34 0.50 6.37 -10.63
C ASP A 34 1.85 5.70 -10.36
N ALA A 35 2.42 5.08 -11.39
CA ALA A 35 3.67 4.31 -11.28
C ALA A 35 4.83 5.15 -10.71
N ARG A 36 4.88 6.45 -11.04
CA ARG A 36 5.89 7.37 -10.51
C ARG A 36 5.65 7.67 -9.03
N VAL A 37 4.40 7.83 -8.60
CA VAL A 37 4.06 8.03 -7.18
C VAL A 37 4.47 6.81 -6.38
N PHE A 38 4.08 5.62 -6.83
CA PHE A 38 4.42 4.35 -6.19
C PHE A 38 5.96 4.14 -6.14
N ALA A 39 6.67 4.31 -7.26
CA ALA A 39 8.12 4.17 -7.31
C ALA A 39 8.84 5.11 -6.33
N LYS A 40 8.39 6.38 -6.23
CA LYS A 40 8.94 7.35 -5.27
C LYS A 40 8.60 7.00 -3.82
N MET A 41 7.46 6.37 -3.56
CA MET A 41 7.13 5.87 -2.23
C MET A 41 8.09 4.76 -1.81
N LEU A 42 8.33 3.78 -2.68
CA LEU A 42 9.27 2.68 -2.42
C LEU A 42 10.71 3.19 -2.23
N ASP A 43 11.17 4.11 -3.09
CA ASP A 43 12.49 4.76 -2.96
C ASP A 43 12.63 5.49 -1.63
N ALA A 44 11.62 6.30 -1.24
CA ALA A 44 11.64 7.04 0.02
C ALA A 44 11.53 6.14 1.26
N LEU A 45 10.95 4.95 1.11
CA LEU A 45 10.81 3.94 2.17
C LEU A 45 12.11 3.14 2.36
N ASP A 46 13.00 3.13 1.36
CA ASP A 46 14.30 2.46 1.39
C ASP A 46 14.19 0.97 1.77
N LEU A 47 13.39 0.21 0.99
CA LEU A 47 13.17 -1.21 1.23
C LEU A 47 14.47 -2.01 1.14
N GLN A 48 14.65 -2.95 2.06
CA GLN A 48 15.80 -3.84 2.11
C GLN A 48 15.41 -5.26 1.70
N THR A 49 16.36 -6.00 1.14
CA THR A 49 16.12 -7.39 0.69
C THR A 49 15.76 -8.36 1.81
N SER A 50 16.00 -7.99 3.07
CA SER A 50 15.66 -8.77 4.26
C SER A 50 14.35 -8.31 4.93
N ASP A 51 13.63 -7.35 4.37
CA ASP A 51 12.41 -6.82 4.99
C ASP A 51 11.23 -7.78 4.85
N LEU A 52 10.45 -7.88 5.93
CA LEU A 52 9.07 -8.34 5.91
C LEU A 52 8.18 -7.11 5.75
N VAL A 53 7.40 -7.06 4.68
CA VAL A 53 6.58 -5.90 4.32
C VAL A 53 5.10 -6.20 4.44
N LEU A 54 4.32 -5.26 5.00
CA LEU A 54 2.87 -5.23 4.89
C LEU A 54 2.45 -4.27 3.78
N ASP A 55 1.75 -4.78 2.78
CA ASP A 55 1.14 -4.03 1.69
C ASP A 55 -0.37 -3.90 1.95
N VAL A 56 -0.83 -2.68 2.25
CA VAL A 56 -2.20 -2.40 2.67
C VAL A 56 -3.03 -1.84 1.52
N GLY A 57 -4.04 -2.59 1.10
CA GLY A 57 -4.90 -2.23 -0.03
C GLY A 57 -4.27 -2.60 -1.36
N THR A 58 -3.72 -3.81 -1.45
CA THR A 58 -3.01 -4.32 -2.63
C THR A 58 -3.87 -4.39 -3.89
N ALA A 59 -5.20 -4.30 -3.74
CA ALA A 59 -6.17 -4.39 -4.82
C ALA A 59 -5.96 -5.65 -5.67
N LEU A 60 -5.53 -5.52 -6.92
CA LEU A 60 -5.27 -6.66 -7.83
C LEU A 60 -3.84 -7.21 -7.71
N GLY A 61 -3.03 -6.74 -6.74
CA GLY A 61 -1.75 -7.34 -6.38
C GLY A 61 -0.50 -6.75 -7.04
N TYR A 62 -0.60 -5.66 -7.82
CA TYR A 62 0.55 -5.05 -8.49
C TYR A 62 1.64 -4.58 -7.52
N SER A 63 1.24 -3.86 -6.47
CA SER A 63 2.17 -3.37 -5.45
C SER A 63 2.89 -4.52 -4.77
N ALA A 64 2.14 -5.54 -4.36
CA ALA A 64 2.68 -6.73 -3.71
C ALA A 64 3.68 -7.48 -4.61
N ALA A 65 3.37 -7.64 -5.92
CA ALA A 65 4.29 -8.26 -6.88
C ALA A 65 5.60 -7.50 -7.02
N VAL A 66 5.53 -6.16 -7.09
CA VAL A 66 6.72 -5.30 -7.19
C VAL A 66 7.55 -5.35 -5.90
N ILE A 67 6.91 -5.19 -4.74
CA ILE A 67 7.57 -5.23 -3.44
C ILE A 67 8.22 -6.60 -3.20
N GLY A 68 7.54 -7.70 -3.58
CA GLY A 68 8.07 -9.05 -3.47
C GLY A 68 9.38 -9.29 -4.25
N ARG A 69 9.63 -8.53 -5.34
CA ARG A 69 10.92 -8.56 -6.06
C ARG A 69 12.05 -7.82 -5.33
N MET A 70 11.72 -7.04 -4.31
CA MET A 70 12.67 -6.16 -3.61
C MET A 70 12.98 -6.63 -2.18
N THR A 71 12.14 -7.50 -1.61
CA THR A 71 12.14 -7.83 -0.17
C THR A 71 12.11 -9.34 0.06
N GLU A 72 12.31 -9.77 1.31
CA GLU A 72 12.28 -11.19 1.68
C GLU A 72 10.87 -11.76 1.56
N ALA A 73 9.87 -11.06 2.10
CA ALA A 73 8.49 -11.52 2.06
C ALA A 73 7.50 -10.34 2.14
N VAL A 74 6.32 -10.54 1.59
CA VAL A 74 5.22 -9.58 1.61
C VAL A 74 3.96 -10.25 2.15
N VAL A 75 3.31 -9.58 3.09
CA VAL A 75 1.92 -9.84 3.46
C VAL A 75 1.08 -8.73 2.84
N ALA A 76 0.23 -9.08 1.90
CA ALA A 76 -0.65 -8.15 1.20
C ALA A 76 -2.09 -8.31 1.73
N ILE A 77 -2.74 -7.22 2.09
CA ILE A 77 -4.12 -7.26 2.54
C ILE A 77 -5.05 -6.52 1.58
N GLU A 78 -6.19 -7.14 1.32
CA GLU A 78 -7.31 -6.58 0.58
C GLU A 78 -8.62 -6.96 1.26
N GLU A 79 -9.57 -6.01 1.37
CA GLU A 79 -10.86 -6.26 2.04
C GLU A 79 -11.98 -6.64 1.07
N VAL A 80 -11.78 -6.45 -0.25
CA VAL A 80 -12.73 -6.84 -1.29
C VAL A 80 -12.39 -8.26 -1.74
N PRO A 81 -13.26 -9.27 -1.43
CA PRO A 81 -12.92 -10.68 -1.67
C PRO A 81 -12.56 -11.01 -3.11
N GLU A 82 -13.27 -10.40 -4.07
CA GLU A 82 -13.04 -10.62 -5.49
C GLU A 82 -11.68 -10.08 -5.93
N MET A 83 -11.25 -8.94 -5.36
CA MET A 83 -9.93 -8.37 -5.64
C MET A 83 -8.81 -9.20 -4.98
N ALA A 84 -9.02 -9.67 -3.76
CA ALA A 84 -8.07 -10.53 -3.07
C ALA A 84 -7.84 -11.84 -3.85
N ALA A 85 -8.91 -12.49 -4.33
CA ALA A 85 -8.81 -13.69 -5.14
C ALA A 85 -8.11 -13.45 -6.49
N GLU A 86 -8.39 -12.33 -7.15
CA GLU A 86 -7.70 -11.94 -8.39
C GLU A 86 -6.22 -11.64 -8.13
N ALA A 87 -5.90 -10.95 -7.02
CA ALA A 87 -4.51 -10.69 -6.64
C ALA A 87 -3.73 -12.00 -6.43
N GLU A 88 -4.30 -12.99 -5.74
CA GLU A 88 -3.67 -14.31 -5.59
C GLU A 88 -3.40 -14.98 -6.95
N ALA A 89 -4.38 -14.94 -7.86
CA ALA A 89 -4.25 -15.53 -9.18
C ALA A 89 -3.14 -14.84 -10.01
N GLN A 90 -3.10 -13.51 -10.01
CA GLN A 90 -2.09 -12.74 -10.74
C GLN A 90 -0.68 -12.93 -10.13
N LEU A 91 -0.56 -12.94 -8.81
CA LEU A 91 0.71 -13.20 -8.11
C LEU A 91 1.26 -14.58 -8.44
N ALA A 92 0.40 -15.61 -8.52
CA ALA A 92 0.80 -16.96 -8.91
C ALA A 92 1.32 -16.99 -10.36
N LEU A 93 0.66 -16.28 -11.30
CA LEU A 93 1.12 -16.15 -12.69
C LEU A 93 2.48 -15.45 -12.80
N GLN A 94 2.74 -14.49 -11.92
CA GLN A 94 4.02 -13.76 -11.84
C GLN A 94 5.09 -14.50 -11.03
N GLN A 95 4.81 -15.71 -10.52
CA GLN A 95 5.74 -16.49 -9.67
C GLN A 95 6.24 -15.70 -8.46
N ALA A 96 5.32 -14.99 -7.80
CA ALA A 96 5.59 -14.20 -6.60
C ALA A 96 5.39 -15.06 -5.34
N ASP A 97 6.19 -16.15 -5.20
CA ASP A 97 6.02 -17.18 -4.17
C ASP A 97 6.28 -16.68 -2.74
N ASN A 98 6.89 -15.51 -2.60
CA ASN A 98 7.16 -14.84 -1.32
C ASN A 98 6.09 -13.80 -0.93
N VAL A 99 4.94 -13.79 -1.60
CA VAL A 99 3.81 -12.90 -1.32
C VAL A 99 2.61 -13.72 -0.84
N ALA A 100 2.05 -13.37 0.31
CA ALA A 100 0.82 -13.94 0.82
C ALA A 100 -0.29 -12.88 0.82
N VAL A 101 -1.42 -13.16 0.17
CA VAL A 101 -2.62 -12.30 0.21
C VAL A 101 -3.51 -12.74 1.37
N ILE A 102 -4.04 -11.77 2.11
CA ILE A 102 -4.98 -12.00 3.21
C ILE A 102 -6.21 -11.12 2.98
N GLU A 103 -7.37 -11.75 2.90
CA GLU A 103 -8.65 -11.03 2.95
C GLU A 103 -8.88 -10.53 4.38
N ALA A 104 -8.80 -9.22 4.58
CA ALA A 104 -9.00 -8.59 5.89
C ALA A 104 -9.37 -7.12 5.76
N PRO A 105 -10.08 -6.54 6.75
CA PRO A 105 -10.31 -5.11 6.80
C PRO A 105 -8.99 -4.34 6.81
N LEU A 106 -8.82 -3.40 5.89
CA LEU A 106 -7.54 -2.70 5.67
C LEU A 106 -7.03 -1.99 6.94
N ALA A 107 -7.96 -1.40 7.71
CA ALA A 107 -7.62 -0.66 8.94
C ALA A 107 -7.08 -1.52 10.09
N LEU A 108 -7.25 -2.85 10.01
CA LEU A 108 -6.76 -3.79 11.02
C LEU A 108 -5.36 -4.34 10.71
N GLY A 109 -4.95 -4.28 9.46
CA GLY A 109 -3.68 -4.90 9.04
C GLY A 109 -3.72 -6.42 9.16
N ALA A 110 -2.54 -7.00 9.40
CA ALA A 110 -2.34 -8.43 9.59
C ALA A 110 -1.40 -8.68 10.80
N PRO A 111 -1.88 -8.44 12.04
CA PRO A 111 -1.04 -8.44 13.23
C PRO A 111 -0.44 -9.81 13.57
N GLN A 112 -1.05 -10.90 13.11
CA GLN A 112 -0.56 -12.26 13.37
C GLN A 112 0.72 -12.60 12.60
N GLN A 113 0.98 -11.92 11.49
CA GLN A 113 2.15 -12.10 10.63
C GLN A 113 3.27 -11.07 10.92
N GLY A 114 2.96 -10.03 11.67
CA GLY A 114 3.90 -8.97 12.06
C GLY A 114 4.80 -9.33 13.26
N PRO A 115 5.62 -8.39 13.74
CA PRO A 115 5.72 -6.99 13.27
C PRO A 115 6.51 -6.86 11.96
N TYR A 116 6.24 -5.75 11.22
CA TYR A 116 6.78 -5.51 9.88
C TYR A 116 7.96 -4.54 9.89
N ASP A 117 8.96 -4.81 9.07
CA ASP A 117 10.10 -3.92 8.84
C ASP A 117 9.67 -2.68 8.03
N ALA A 118 8.71 -2.87 7.11
CA ALA A 118 8.10 -1.77 6.39
C ALA A 118 6.59 -1.99 6.17
N ILE A 119 5.83 -0.88 6.10
CA ILE A 119 4.41 -0.89 5.73
C ILE A 119 4.20 0.10 4.58
N VAL A 120 3.50 -0.33 3.54
CA VAL A 120 3.08 0.51 2.42
C VAL A 120 1.56 0.58 2.39
N ILE A 121 0.99 1.78 2.29
CA ILE A 121 -0.46 1.98 2.16
C ILE A 121 -0.75 2.46 0.73
N GLU A 122 -1.48 1.64 -0.03
CA GLU A 122 -1.76 1.83 -1.47
C GLU A 122 -2.98 2.72 -1.72
N GLY A 123 -3.01 3.87 -1.02
CA GLY A 123 -4.07 4.87 -1.18
C GLY A 123 -3.91 6.05 -0.25
N GLY A 124 -4.92 6.91 -0.23
CA GLY A 124 -4.97 8.07 0.65
C GLY A 124 -5.36 7.68 2.08
N VAL A 125 -4.84 8.42 3.03
CA VAL A 125 -5.23 8.37 4.45
C VAL A 125 -5.48 9.77 4.96
N GLU A 126 -6.51 9.99 5.76
CA GLU A 126 -6.61 11.19 6.60
C GLU A 126 -5.96 10.94 7.95
N GLN A 127 -6.06 9.69 8.40
CA GLN A 127 -5.46 9.20 9.64
C GLN A 127 -5.02 7.74 9.42
N VAL A 128 -3.86 7.37 9.95
CA VAL A 128 -3.44 5.96 10.00
C VAL A 128 -3.95 5.36 11.31
N PRO A 129 -4.74 4.27 11.27
CA PRO A 129 -5.24 3.61 12.47
C PRO A 129 -4.12 3.11 13.39
N GLN A 130 -4.34 3.20 14.71
CA GLN A 130 -3.36 2.75 15.68
C GLN A 130 -3.00 1.26 15.50
N ALA A 131 -3.99 0.44 15.11
CA ALA A 131 -3.77 -0.98 14.82
C ALA A 131 -2.68 -1.21 13.74
N ILE A 132 -2.59 -0.35 12.73
CA ILE A 132 -1.51 -0.40 11.72
C ILE A 132 -0.18 0.08 12.31
N LEU A 133 -0.19 1.18 13.08
CA LEU A 133 1.03 1.75 13.67
C LEU A 133 1.70 0.79 14.67
N ASP A 134 0.90 0.00 15.39
CA ASP A 134 1.39 -0.99 16.34
C ASP A 134 2.15 -2.13 15.66
N GLN A 135 1.83 -2.40 14.38
CA GLN A 135 2.46 -3.46 13.59
C GLN A 135 3.81 -3.05 12.97
N VAL A 136 4.17 -1.77 13.02
CA VAL A 136 5.51 -1.32 12.60
C VAL A 136 6.52 -1.77 13.64
N LYS A 137 7.56 -2.49 13.21
CA LYS A 137 8.68 -2.95 14.04
C LYS A 137 9.47 -1.76 14.60
N GLU A 138 10.13 -1.93 15.75
CA GLU A 138 11.11 -0.93 16.22
C GLU A 138 12.24 -0.80 15.19
N GLY A 139 12.53 0.43 14.77
CA GLY A 139 13.41 0.72 13.63
C GLY A 139 12.72 0.61 12.27
N GLY A 140 11.46 0.17 12.22
CA GLY A 140 10.69 -0.01 10.99
C GLY A 140 10.16 1.31 10.41
N ARG A 141 9.59 1.22 9.21
CA ARG A 141 9.14 2.36 8.40
C ARG A 141 7.72 2.14 7.88
N ILE A 142 7.03 3.24 7.60
CA ILE A 142 5.70 3.21 6.97
C ILE A 142 5.56 4.36 5.98
N ALA A 143 5.02 4.10 4.81
CA ALA A 143 4.68 5.10 3.79
C ALA A 143 3.17 5.22 3.62
N ALA A 144 2.66 6.45 3.56
CA ALA A 144 1.26 6.74 3.27
C ALA A 144 1.10 8.10 2.58
N VAL A 145 0.01 8.23 1.80
CA VAL A 145 -0.43 9.49 1.18
C VAL A 145 -1.41 10.17 2.11
N PHE A 146 -0.96 11.13 2.90
CA PHE A 146 -1.82 11.89 3.82
C PHE A 146 -2.64 12.91 3.06
N MET A 147 -3.97 12.83 3.18
CA MET A 147 -4.93 13.69 2.51
C MET A 147 -5.46 14.77 3.44
N GLN A 148 -5.61 15.98 2.89
CA GLN A 148 -6.34 17.09 3.51
C GLN A 148 -7.25 17.70 2.45
N GLY A 149 -8.50 17.29 2.42
CA GLY A 149 -9.41 17.57 1.32
C GLY A 149 -8.86 17.01 0.00
N LYS A 150 -8.62 17.88 -0.98
CA LYS A 150 -8.05 17.48 -2.30
C LYS A 150 -6.53 17.53 -2.36
N LEU A 151 -5.87 18.03 -1.34
CA LEU A 151 -4.42 18.10 -1.27
C LEU A 151 -3.88 16.87 -0.55
N GLY A 152 -2.75 16.36 -1.02
CA GLY A 152 -2.13 15.20 -0.41
C GLY A 152 -0.61 15.29 -0.42
N ALA A 153 0.00 14.60 0.54
CA ALA A 153 1.44 14.49 0.67
C ALA A 153 1.84 13.08 1.12
N VAL A 154 2.78 12.49 0.43
CA VAL A 154 3.44 11.28 0.91
C VAL A 154 4.29 11.65 2.10
N ARG A 155 4.11 10.90 3.17
CA ARG A 155 4.95 10.97 4.38
C ARG A 155 5.51 9.60 4.69
N ILE A 156 6.72 9.60 5.23
CA ILE A 156 7.39 8.41 5.72
C ILE A 156 7.47 8.52 7.24
N GLY A 157 6.91 7.54 7.93
CA GLY A 157 7.04 7.38 9.38
C GLY A 157 8.20 6.44 9.70
N HIS A 158 9.01 6.80 10.68
CA HIS A 158 10.05 5.95 11.26
C HIS A 158 9.74 5.69 12.73
N LYS A 159 9.74 4.43 13.14
CA LYS A 159 9.52 4.05 14.54
C LYS A 159 10.83 3.98 15.30
N SER A 160 10.91 4.75 16.39
CA SER A 160 12.08 4.75 17.29
C SER A 160 11.66 5.04 18.71
N GLY A 161 12.12 4.22 19.66
CA GLY A 161 11.76 4.31 21.07
C GLY A 161 10.25 4.19 21.32
N GLY A 162 9.56 3.36 20.52
CA GLY A 162 8.12 3.17 20.59
C GLY A 162 7.29 4.31 19.97
N HIS A 163 7.90 5.35 19.44
CA HIS A 163 7.24 6.51 18.82
C HIS A 163 7.45 6.51 17.30
N LEU A 164 6.42 6.94 16.56
CA LEU A 164 6.51 7.11 15.13
C LEU A 164 6.68 8.59 14.77
N ALA A 165 7.80 8.93 14.12
CA ALA A 165 8.08 10.27 13.62
C ALA A 165 7.86 10.33 12.11
N TRP A 166 6.97 11.24 11.67
CA TRP A 166 6.63 11.43 10.26
C TRP A 166 7.45 12.54 9.61
N ARG A 167 8.03 12.25 8.44
CA ARG A 167 8.66 13.27 7.59
C ARG A 167 7.91 13.41 6.27
N PHE A 168 7.84 14.62 5.75
CA PHE A 168 7.36 14.89 4.39
C PHE A 168 8.35 14.29 3.38
N ALA A 169 7.82 13.65 2.33
CA ALA A 169 8.61 13.15 1.20
C ALA A 169 8.32 13.96 -0.07
N PHE A 170 7.08 13.96 -0.55
CA PHE A 170 6.67 14.70 -1.74
C PHE A 170 5.14 14.83 -1.81
N ASN A 171 4.64 15.72 -2.69
CA ASN A 171 3.20 15.88 -2.90
C ASN A 171 2.66 14.80 -3.83
N ALA A 172 1.60 14.15 -3.41
CA ALA A 172 0.74 13.26 -4.19
C ALA A 172 -0.62 13.20 -3.53
N ALA A 173 -1.66 12.90 -4.29
CA ALA A 173 -3.01 12.71 -3.77
C ALA A 173 -3.53 11.35 -4.22
N ALA A 174 -4.37 10.71 -3.42
CA ALA A 174 -5.05 9.47 -3.76
C ALA A 174 -6.41 9.42 -3.05
N PRO A 175 -7.39 8.64 -3.52
CA PRO A 175 -8.61 8.39 -2.78
C PRO A 175 -8.32 7.83 -1.40
N VAL A 176 -9.07 8.30 -0.39
CA VAL A 176 -8.94 7.80 0.98
C VAL A 176 -9.48 6.38 1.06
N LEU A 177 -8.67 5.48 1.59
CA LEU A 177 -9.05 4.08 1.76
C LEU A 177 -10.12 3.92 2.86
N PRO A 178 -10.98 2.88 2.76
CA PRO A 178 -11.90 2.52 3.81
C PRO A 178 -11.19 2.31 5.15
N GLY A 179 -11.76 2.90 6.22
CA GLY A 179 -11.18 2.82 7.56
C GLY A 179 -10.03 3.80 7.85
N PHE A 180 -9.61 4.63 6.87
CA PHE A 180 -8.54 5.61 7.03
C PHE A 180 -9.01 7.06 7.03
N ALA A 181 -10.32 7.30 7.01
CA ALA A 181 -10.90 8.63 7.20
C ALA A 181 -10.74 9.08 8.65
N ALA A 182 -10.46 10.36 8.86
CA ALA A 182 -10.47 10.94 10.20
C ALA A 182 -11.91 10.98 10.76
N ALA A 183 -12.04 10.78 12.06
CA ALA A 183 -13.32 10.97 12.73
C ALA A 183 -13.79 12.44 12.51
N PRO A 184 -15.09 12.69 12.25
CA PRO A 184 -15.60 14.04 12.10
C PRO A 184 -15.24 14.87 13.34
N ALA A 185 -14.51 15.99 13.16
CA ALA A 185 -14.29 16.92 14.25
C ALA A 185 -15.62 17.62 14.57
N PHE A 186 -16.10 17.49 15.80
CA PHE A 186 -17.22 18.32 16.26
C PHE A 186 -16.73 19.77 16.35
N VAL A 187 -17.22 20.62 15.47
CA VAL A 187 -17.04 22.07 15.59
C VAL A 187 -18.19 22.56 16.48
N PHE A 188 -17.85 23.03 17.68
CA PHE A 188 -18.80 23.71 18.59
C PHE A 188 -18.93 25.17 18.17
#